data_532a2f7d19ac4915e51ee79e1bc1b95e
#
_entry.id   532a2f7d19ac4915e51ee79e1bc1b95e
#
_cell.length_a   1.000
_cell.length_b   1.000
_cell.length_c   1.000
_cell.angle_alpha   90.00
_cell.angle_beta   90.00
_cell.angle_gamma   90.00
#
_symmetry.space_group_name_H-M   'P 1'
#
loop_
_entity.id
_entity.type
_entity.pdbx_description
1 polymer ?
#
loop_
_entity_poly.entity_id
_entity_poly.type
_entity_poly.pdbx_seq_one_letter_code
_entity_poly.pdbx_strand_id
1 'polypeptide(L)'
;MNKQTVALALFAGWILAAEMANATTYKDIAGQWCGDVTDYVFAPDTLTVKFHDNRPANVFKITKYNYANNSVRINWINGVGKESDTVFAEFSGGKMAQQGSGDKPRRPFHRC
;
A
#
# COMPACT_ATOMS: atom_id res chain seq x y z
N MET A 1 -35.00 23.99 18.57
CA MET A 1 -33.91 24.61 17.86
C MET A 1 -32.55 24.02 18.22
N ASN A 2 -32.28 23.90 19.50
CA ASN A 2 -31.02 23.34 19.95
C ASN A 2 -30.81 21.88 19.55
N LYS A 3 -31.90 21.13 19.42
CA LYS A 3 -31.85 19.72 19.00
C LYS A 3 -31.33 19.56 17.57
N GLN A 4 -31.69 20.47 16.67
CA GLN A 4 -31.20 20.41 15.29
C GLN A 4 -29.71 20.65 15.20
N THR A 5 -29.20 21.61 15.97
CA THR A 5 -27.76 21.91 15.99
C THR A 5 -26.97 20.73 16.53
N VAL A 6 -27.46 20.08 17.58
CA VAL A 6 -26.78 18.90 18.13
C VAL A 6 -26.78 17.74 17.14
N ALA A 7 -27.89 17.52 16.43
CA ALA A 7 -27.98 16.45 15.44
C ALA A 7 -26.97 16.67 14.29
N LEU A 8 -26.80 17.90 13.84
CA LEU A 8 -25.83 18.22 12.80
C LEU A 8 -24.42 17.95 13.26
N ALA A 9 -24.08 18.31 14.49
CA ALA A 9 -22.76 18.04 15.05
C ALA A 9 -22.45 16.54 15.12
N LEU A 10 -23.41 15.72 15.52
CA LEU A 10 -23.26 14.27 15.54
C LEU A 10 -23.05 13.69 14.16
N PHE A 11 -23.78 14.18 13.18
CA PHE A 11 -23.62 13.72 11.79
C PHE A 11 -22.24 14.04 11.24
N ALA A 12 -21.70 15.24 11.49
CA ALA A 12 -20.36 15.60 11.09
C ALA A 12 -19.31 14.70 11.74
N GLY A 13 -19.47 14.35 13.01
CA GLY A 13 -18.59 13.42 13.70
C GLY A 13 -18.57 12.03 13.06
N TRP A 14 -19.71 11.55 12.62
CA TRP A 14 -19.82 10.28 11.93
C TRP A 14 -19.02 10.27 10.62
N ILE A 15 -19.13 11.30 9.81
CA ILE A 15 -18.41 11.41 8.53
C ILE A 15 -16.88 11.37 8.79
N LEU A 16 -16.38 12.12 9.76
CA LEU A 16 -14.97 12.13 10.09
C LEU A 16 -14.47 10.76 10.56
N ALA A 17 -15.25 10.08 11.39
CA ALA A 17 -14.88 8.74 11.85
C ALA A 17 -14.81 7.74 10.70
N ALA A 18 -15.74 7.80 9.75
CA ALA A 18 -15.74 6.93 8.58
C ALA A 18 -14.51 7.17 7.69
N GLU A 19 -14.11 8.43 7.49
CA GLU A 19 -12.90 8.76 6.72
C GLU A 19 -11.65 8.23 7.40
N MET A 20 -11.53 8.38 8.69
CA MET A 20 -10.39 7.85 9.45
C MET A 20 -10.31 6.32 9.40
N ALA A 21 -11.47 5.63 9.39
CA ALA A 21 -11.53 4.18 9.32
C ALA A 21 -11.01 3.63 7.99
N ASN A 22 -10.95 4.45 6.93
CA ASN A 22 -10.48 4.05 5.60
C ASN A 22 -8.99 4.40 5.36
N ALA A 23 -8.31 4.97 6.34
CA ALA A 23 -6.89 5.29 6.21
C ALA A 23 -6.06 4.01 6.12
N THR A 24 -5.17 3.97 5.13
CA THR A 24 -4.24 2.85 4.94
C THR A 24 -3.17 2.84 6.03
N THR A 25 -2.80 1.65 6.49
CA THR A 25 -1.74 1.47 7.49
C THR A 25 -0.76 0.40 7.02
N TYR A 26 0.35 0.24 7.73
CA TYR A 26 1.32 -0.82 7.45
C TYR A 26 0.65 -2.21 7.44
N LYS A 27 -0.33 -2.45 8.29
CA LYS A 27 -1.08 -3.71 8.36
C LYS A 27 -1.72 -4.09 7.03
N ASP A 28 -2.13 -3.10 6.24
CA ASP A 28 -2.79 -3.35 4.96
C ASP A 28 -1.83 -3.90 3.91
N ILE A 29 -0.54 -3.56 3.99
CA ILE A 29 0.45 -3.99 3.00
C ILE A 29 1.44 -5.03 3.54
N ALA A 30 1.61 -5.14 4.85
CA ALA A 30 2.61 -6.03 5.46
C ALA A 30 2.45 -7.48 5.00
N GLY A 31 3.57 -8.20 4.88
CA GLY A 31 3.58 -9.62 4.56
C GLY A 31 3.68 -9.92 3.09
N GLN A 32 3.18 -11.08 2.69
CA GLN A 32 3.41 -11.65 1.36
C GLN A 32 2.24 -11.38 0.41
N TRP A 33 2.61 -11.00 -0.81
CA TRP A 33 1.69 -10.77 -1.92
C TRP A 33 2.16 -11.54 -3.15
N CYS A 34 1.23 -12.24 -3.80
CA CYS A 34 1.50 -13.00 -5.01
C CYS A 34 1.08 -12.20 -6.25
N GLY A 35 1.98 -12.11 -7.22
CA GLY A 35 1.72 -11.50 -8.52
C GLY A 35 1.93 -12.49 -9.65
N ASP A 36 1.74 -12.04 -10.89
CA ASP A 36 1.87 -12.90 -12.08
C ASP A 36 3.32 -13.30 -12.36
N VAL A 37 4.26 -12.40 -12.10
CA VAL A 37 5.68 -12.59 -12.45
C VAL A 37 6.54 -12.64 -11.20
N THR A 38 6.20 -11.83 -10.21
CA THR A 38 6.95 -11.70 -8.97
C THR A 38 6.02 -11.75 -7.78
N ASP A 39 6.56 -12.20 -6.64
CA ASP A 39 5.92 -12.09 -5.34
C ASP A 39 6.69 -11.09 -4.50
N TYR A 40 5.97 -10.32 -3.69
CA TYR A 40 6.56 -9.33 -2.80
C TYR A 40 6.35 -9.73 -1.34
N VAL A 41 7.36 -9.50 -0.52
CA VAL A 41 7.25 -9.62 0.94
C VAL A 41 7.64 -8.27 1.55
N PHE A 42 6.67 -7.62 2.18
CA PHE A 42 6.87 -6.33 2.85
C PHE A 42 7.12 -6.55 4.33
N ALA A 43 8.29 -6.13 4.79
CA ALA A 43 8.67 -6.05 6.20
C ALA A 43 8.80 -4.56 6.58
N PRO A 44 8.98 -4.23 7.88
CA PRO A 44 9.04 -2.81 8.28
C PRO A 44 10.11 -2.00 7.55
N ASP A 45 11.25 -2.59 7.22
CA ASP A 45 12.37 -1.89 6.60
C ASP A 45 12.91 -2.56 5.35
N THR A 46 12.26 -3.62 4.84
CA THR A 46 12.71 -4.32 3.64
C THR A 46 11.56 -4.72 2.75
N LEU A 47 11.82 -4.74 1.45
CA LEU A 47 10.99 -5.35 0.42
C LEU A 47 11.77 -6.49 -0.20
N THR A 48 11.27 -7.71 -0.09
CA THR A 48 11.84 -8.87 -0.77
C THR A 48 11.04 -9.14 -2.04
N VAL A 49 11.73 -9.21 -3.17
CA VAL A 49 11.13 -9.51 -4.48
C VAL A 49 11.56 -10.94 -4.85
N LYS A 50 10.59 -11.83 -4.92
CA LYS A 50 10.80 -13.21 -5.31
C LYS A 50 10.33 -13.42 -6.74
N PHE A 51 11.13 -14.13 -7.53
CA PHE A 51 10.78 -14.43 -8.91
C PHE A 51 10.20 -15.84 -9.00
N HIS A 52 9.30 -16.05 -9.96
CA HIS A 52 8.68 -17.36 -10.18
C HIS A 52 9.60 -18.35 -10.90
N ASP A 53 10.73 -17.88 -11.41
CA ASP A 53 11.78 -18.74 -11.94
C ASP A 53 12.85 -19.03 -10.87
N ASN A 54 13.98 -19.61 -11.25
CA ASN A 54 15.03 -20.02 -10.33
C ASN A 54 15.99 -18.90 -9.90
N ARG A 55 15.70 -17.65 -10.25
CA ARG A 55 16.55 -16.53 -9.85
C ARG A 55 16.50 -16.30 -8.34
N PRO A 56 17.62 -15.91 -7.71
CA PRO A 56 17.59 -15.54 -6.30
C PRO A 56 16.67 -14.35 -6.04
N ALA A 57 16.10 -14.31 -4.85
CA ALA A 57 15.28 -13.17 -4.43
C ALA A 57 16.17 -11.94 -4.24
N ASN A 58 15.63 -10.76 -4.53
CA ASN A 58 16.26 -9.47 -4.25
C ASN A 58 15.66 -8.88 -2.99
N VAL A 59 16.51 -8.32 -2.13
CA VAL A 59 16.06 -7.63 -0.92
C VAL A 59 16.47 -6.17 -1.04
N PHE A 60 15.48 -5.27 -0.93
CA PHE A 60 15.70 -3.83 -1.00
C PHE A 60 15.35 -3.19 0.34
N LYS A 61 16.13 -2.19 0.73
CA LYS A 61 15.84 -1.42 1.93
C LYS A 61 14.69 -0.46 1.66
N ILE A 62 13.69 -0.46 2.54
CA ILE A 62 12.62 0.54 2.53
C ILE A 62 13.02 1.64 3.50
N THR A 63 13.00 2.88 3.01
CA THR A 63 13.35 4.05 3.83
C THR A 63 12.12 4.70 4.42
N LYS A 64 10.97 4.60 3.75
CA LYS A 64 9.76 5.23 4.24
C LYS A 64 8.50 4.60 3.64
N TYR A 65 7.46 4.48 4.47
CA TYR A 65 6.09 4.21 4.06
C TYR A 65 5.29 5.50 4.21
N ASN A 66 4.70 5.97 3.12
CA ASN A 66 3.86 7.17 3.11
C ASN A 66 2.41 6.73 2.85
N TYR A 67 1.59 6.75 3.88
CA TYR A 67 0.22 6.26 3.79
C TYR A 67 -0.74 7.36 3.36
N ALA A 68 -1.67 7.00 2.50
CA ALA A 68 -2.78 7.85 2.08
C ALA A 68 -4.07 7.02 2.12
N ASN A 69 -5.17 7.59 1.66
CA ASN A 69 -6.43 6.87 1.62
C ASN A 69 -6.36 5.78 0.54
N ASN A 70 -6.43 4.53 0.96
CA ASN A 70 -6.38 3.32 0.14
C ASN A 70 -5.13 3.23 -0.75
N SER A 71 -4.02 3.82 -0.31
CA SER A 71 -2.75 3.71 -1.02
C SER A 71 -1.56 3.90 -0.07
N VAL A 72 -0.41 3.44 -0.51
CA VAL A 72 0.86 3.67 0.17
C VAL A 72 1.95 3.88 -0.87
N ARG A 73 2.74 4.93 -0.68
CA ARG A 73 3.95 5.18 -1.46
C ARG A 73 5.13 4.69 -0.64
N ILE A 74 5.90 3.78 -1.21
CA ILE A 74 7.08 3.22 -0.56
C ILE A 74 8.32 3.83 -1.19
N ASN A 75 9.18 4.41 -0.37
CA ASN A 75 10.51 4.85 -0.79
C ASN A 75 11.49 3.75 -0.47
N TRP A 76 12.31 3.36 -1.45
CA TRP A 76 13.23 2.24 -1.32
C TRP A 76 14.53 2.51 -2.07
N ILE A 77 15.58 1.78 -1.69
CA ILE A 77 16.90 1.91 -2.30
C ILE A 77 17.07 0.81 -3.34
N ASN A 78 17.29 1.19 -4.59
CA ASN A 78 17.46 0.24 -5.69
C ASN A 78 18.86 -0.39 -5.72
N GLY A 79 19.09 -1.30 -6.67
CA GLY A 79 20.33 -2.06 -6.77
C GLY A 79 21.60 -1.24 -7.04
N VAL A 80 21.46 0.02 -7.44
CA VAL A 80 22.59 0.93 -7.65
C VAL A 80 22.70 2.00 -6.55
N GLY A 81 21.97 1.82 -5.45
CA GLY A 81 22.05 2.71 -4.30
C GLY A 81 21.25 4.00 -4.43
N LYS A 82 20.39 4.12 -5.44
CA LYS A 82 19.53 5.29 -5.63
C LYS A 82 18.17 5.07 -4.98
N GLU A 83 17.61 6.12 -4.44
CA GLU A 83 16.26 6.08 -3.91
C GLU A 83 15.25 6.10 -5.06
N SER A 84 14.30 5.19 -4.97
CA SER A 84 13.16 5.08 -5.88
C SER A 84 11.87 5.08 -5.09
N ASP A 85 10.75 5.25 -5.76
CA ASP A 85 9.46 5.16 -5.11
C ASP A 85 8.48 4.34 -5.95
N THR A 86 7.54 3.70 -5.26
CA THR A 86 6.50 2.88 -5.88
C THR A 86 5.22 3.05 -5.09
N VAL A 87 4.10 3.16 -5.78
CA VAL A 87 2.79 3.31 -5.15
C VAL A 87 2.00 2.02 -5.29
N PHE A 88 1.47 1.54 -4.18
CA PHE A 88 0.54 0.42 -4.11
C PHE A 88 -0.81 0.94 -3.63
N ALA A 89 -1.89 0.49 -4.25
CA ALA A 89 -3.22 1.04 -3.99
C ALA A 89 -4.31 -0.01 -4.23
N GLU A 90 -5.56 0.42 -4.07
CA GLU A 90 -6.73 -0.40 -4.35
C GLU A 90 -6.81 -1.63 -3.45
N PHE A 91 -6.46 -1.47 -2.17
CA PHE A 91 -6.53 -2.55 -1.19
C PHE A 91 -7.98 -2.94 -0.95
N SER A 92 -8.34 -4.17 -1.23
CA SER A 92 -9.69 -4.67 -1.03
C SER A 92 -9.71 -6.20 -1.07
N GLY A 93 -10.23 -6.83 -0.02
CA GLY A 93 -10.47 -8.27 -0.01
C GLY A 93 -9.23 -9.12 -0.30
N GLY A 94 -8.08 -8.75 0.22
CA GLY A 94 -6.84 -9.47 -0.02
C GLY A 94 -6.22 -9.22 -1.39
N LYS A 95 -6.63 -8.15 -2.05
CA LYS A 95 -6.10 -7.71 -3.35
C LYS A 95 -5.54 -6.32 -3.26
N MET A 96 -4.60 -6.01 -4.12
CA MET A 96 -4.06 -4.66 -4.32
C MET A 96 -3.43 -4.55 -5.70
N ALA A 97 -2.99 -3.36 -6.07
CA ALA A 97 -2.28 -3.16 -7.32
C ALA A 97 -1.08 -2.23 -7.13
N GLN A 98 0.01 -2.56 -7.80
CA GLN A 98 1.13 -1.64 -7.99
C GLN A 98 0.74 -0.69 -9.11
N GLN A 99 0.80 0.61 -8.86
CA GLN A 99 0.48 1.61 -9.86
C GLN A 99 1.59 1.68 -10.91
N GLY A 100 1.18 1.75 -12.16
CA GLY A 100 2.13 1.95 -13.25
C GLY A 100 2.63 3.40 -13.29
N SER A 101 3.79 3.61 -13.90
CA SER A 101 4.35 4.93 -14.13
C SER A 101 4.80 5.05 -15.58
N GLY A 102 4.53 6.19 -16.21
CA GLY A 102 4.80 6.37 -17.63
C GLY A 102 4.00 5.37 -18.46
N ASP A 103 4.69 4.58 -19.28
CA ASP A 103 4.10 3.55 -20.12
C ASP A 103 4.08 2.17 -19.47
N LYS A 104 4.50 2.05 -18.20
CA LYS A 104 4.44 0.79 -17.46
C LYS A 104 3.01 0.53 -16.99
N PRO A 105 2.48 -0.70 -17.20
CA PRO A 105 1.12 -1.01 -16.81
C PRO A 105 0.97 -1.17 -15.29
N ARG A 106 -0.26 -1.04 -14.82
CA ARG A 106 -0.67 -1.40 -13.47
C ARG A 106 -0.49 -2.92 -13.29
N ARG A 107 0.00 -3.33 -12.12
CA ARG A 107 0.22 -4.74 -11.80
C ARG A 107 -0.65 -5.18 -10.62
N PRO A 108 -1.56 -6.15 -10.84
CA PRO A 108 -2.38 -6.67 -9.75
C PRO A 108 -1.61 -7.68 -8.89
N PHE A 109 -1.92 -7.70 -7.60
CA PHE A 109 -1.42 -8.66 -6.62
C PHE A 109 -2.57 -9.14 -5.74
N HIS A 110 -2.40 -10.30 -5.14
CA HIS A 110 -3.34 -10.85 -4.17
C HIS A 110 -2.58 -11.49 -3.01
N ARG A 111 -3.24 -11.63 -1.88
CA ARG A 111 -2.65 -12.39 -0.77
C ARG A 111 -2.41 -13.83 -1.20
N CYS A 112 -1.24 -14.33 -0.90
CA CYS A 112 -0.85 -15.70 -1.25
C CYS A 112 -1.62 -16.75 -0.48
#